data_ef6564b74a24e5eb60d4a9992a269c61
#
_entry.id   ef6564b74a24e5eb60d4a9992a269c61
#
_cell.length_a   1.000
_cell.length_b   1.000
_cell.length_c   1.000
_cell.angle_alpha   90.00
_cell.angle_beta   90.00
_cell.angle_gamma   90.00
#
_symmetry.space_group_name_H-M   'P 1'
#
loop_
_entity.id
_entity.type
_entity.pdbx_description
1 polymer ?
#
loop_
_entity_poly.entity_id
_entity_poly.type
_entity_poly.pdbx_seq_one_letter_code
_entity_poly.pdbx_strand_id
1 'polypeptide(L)'
;MRKILFIAATHGNERDGVKVMRQLEKELPKEKYGYNWIIGNEKAFAANTRFVEQDLNRSAPGDINSPLDEVRRAAELIEYGKNFDVVIDLHGTKTDSGIVTIIPYPTEENIRLAKSAGLSRNVVWYSEKSKIAGPLAQHMPVPAIEFECGPKDTKRAFDLTYVAVRRFIEANQSGRGVRSDENVEFYKVYGKLYGEHDPALRDFVLAERSGESFYPFLSNEYSGIVCYKMEKIES
;
A
#
# COMPACT_ATOMS: atom_id res chain seq x y z
N MET A 1 -13.25 -11.26 15.43
CA MET A 1 -12.80 -11.26 14.01
C MET A 1 -13.23 -9.94 13.39
N ARG A 2 -12.30 -9.16 12.82
CA ARG A 2 -12.59 -7.89 12.14
C ARG A 2 -13.09 -8.16 10.71
N LYS A 3 -13.92 -7.26 10.19
CA LYS A 3 -14.29 -7.25 8.77
C LYS A 3 -13.22 -6.49 8.00
N ILE A 4 -12.50 -7.17 7.10
CA ILE A 4 -11.40 -6.61 6.32
C ILE A 4 -11.87 -6.32 4.91
N LEU A 5 -11.57 -5.13 4.38
CA LEU A 5 -11.64 -4.83 2.97
C LEU A 5 -10.23 -4.80 2.37
N PHE A 6 -9.99 -5.61 1.34
CA PHE A 6 -8.84 -5.43 0.47
C PHE A 6 -9.26 -4.66 -0.78
N ILE A 7 -8.53 -3.59 -1.09
CA ILE A 7 -8.64 -2.89 -2.37
C ILE A 7 -7.44 -3.32 -3.19
N ALA A 8 -7.63 -3.74 -4.42
CA ALA A 8 -6.56 -4.15 -5.32
C ALA A 8 -6.68 -3.39 -6.64
N ALA A 9 -5.56 -3.09 -7.26
CA ALA A 9 -5.51 -2.31 -8.50
C ALA A 9 -6.15 -0.91 -8.36
N THR A 10 -5.82 -0.18 -7.30
CA THR A 10 -5.99 1.27 -7.20
C THR A 10 -5.26 1.97 -8.35
N HIS A 11 -4.11 1.45 -8.74
CA HIS A 11 -3.52 1.68 -10.06
C HIS A 11 -3.80 0.46 -10.95
N GLY A 12 -4.49 0.64 -12.08
CA GLY A 12 -5.00 -0.45 -12.89
C GLY A 12 -3.94 -1.39 -13.48
N ASN A 13 -2.70 -0.94 -13.62
CA ASN A 13 -1.56 -1.73 -14.08
C ASN A 13 -0.79 -2.45 -12.95
N GLU A 14 -1.28 -2.44 -11.72
CA GLU A 14 -0.75 -3.17 -10.56
C GLU A 14 -1.62 -4.41 -10.31
N ARG A 15 -1.41 -5.44 -11.12
CA ARG A 15 -2.35 -6.56 -11.25
C ARG A 15 -2.16 -7.69 -10.25
N ASP A 16 -1.03 -7.73 -9.54
CA ASP A 16 -0.68 -8.86 -8.67
C ASP A 16 -1.62 -8.97 -7.47
N GLY A 17 -2.05 -7.85 -6.88
CA GLY A 17 -3.07 -7.84 -5.83
C GLY A 17 -4.37 -8.52 -6.26
N VAL A 18 -4.86 -8.25 -7.48
CA VAL A 18 -6.08 -8.90 -8.03
C VAL A 18 -5.88 -10.39 -8.24
N LYS A 19 -4.70 -10.81 -8.77
CA LYS A 19 -4.38 -12.23 -8.95
C LYS A 19 -4.36 -12.96 -7.61
N VAL A 20 -3.73 -12.35 -6.60
CA VAL A 20 -3.67 -12.89 -5.23
C VAL A 20 -5.07 -13.03 -4.63
N MET A 21 -5.89 -12.00 -4.68
CA MET A 21 -7.22 -12.04 -4.10
C MET A 21 -8.12 -13.07 -4.78
N ARG A 22 -8.05 -13.21 -6.10
CA ARG A 22 -8.77 -14.25 -6.86
C ARG A 22 -8.36 -15.67 -6.48
N GLN A 23 -7.08 -15.89 -6.15
CA GLN A 23 -6.60 -17.20 -5.68
C GLN A 23 -7.06 -17.45 -4.25
N LEU A 24 -6.87 -16.50 -3.35
CA LEU A 24 -7.27 -16.62 -1.94
C LEU A 24 -8.77 -16.83 -1.77
N GLU A 25 -9.60 -16.21 -2.59
CA GLU A 25 -11.05 -16.39 -2.55
C GLU A 25 -11.49 -17.84 -2.80
N LYS A 26 -10.72 -18.61 -3.60
CA LYS A 26 -10.96 -20.03 -3.83
C LYS A 26 -10.51 -20.92 -2.66
N GLU A 27 -9.51 -20.45 -1.89
CA GLU A 27 -8.89 -21.22 -0.82
C GLU A 27 -9.47 -20.88 0.57
N LEU A 28 -9.82 -19.63 0.77
CA LEU A 28 -10.29 -19.07 2.04
C LEU A 28 -11.69 -18.44 1.85
N PRO A 29 -12.79 -19.12 2.15
CA PRO A 29 -14.14 -18.57 1.99
C PRO A 29 -14.31 -17.26 2.77
N LYS A 30 -14.76 -16.19 2.11
CA LYS A 30 -14.86 -14.81 2.65
C LYS A 30 -15.66 -14.73 3.95
N GLU A 31 -16.79 -15.41 4.00
CA GLU A 31 -17.70 -15.40 5.14
C GLU A 31 -17.06 -16.03 6.38
N LYS A 32 -16.26 -17.08 6.17
CA LYS A 32 -15.56 -17.78 7.26
C LYS A 32 -14.39 -16.96 7.81
N TYR A 33 -13.71 -16.20 6.96
CA TYR A 33 -12.48 -15.49 7.30
C TYR A 33 -12.67 -13.99 7.51
N GLY A 34 -13.89 -13.46 7.29
CA GLY A 34 -14.27 -12.08 7.57
C GLY A 34 -13.57 -11.05 6.69
N TYR A 35 -13.40 -11.35 5.41
CA TYR A 35 -12.85 -10.37 4.47
C TYR A 35 -13.71 -10.23 3.21
N ASN A 36 -13.54 -9.12 2.53
CA ASN A 36 -13.99 -8.90 1.16
C ASN A 36 -12.89 -8.21 0.36
N TRP A 37 -13.03 -8.18 -0.95
CA TRP A 37 -12.11 -7.44 -1.81
C TRP A 37 -12.81 -6.88 -3.04
N ILE A 38 -12.25 -5.79 -3.57
CA ILE A 38 -12.75 -5.10 -4.77
C ILE A 38 -11.57 -4.61 -5.62
N ILE A 39 -11.85 -4.40 -6.91
CA ILE A 39 -10.93 -3.67 -7.79
C ILE A 39 -11.12 -2.17 -7.54
N GLY A 40 -10.03 -1.48 -7.19
CA GLY A 40 -10.04 -0.05 -6.92
C GLY A 40 -10.44 0.75 -8.16
N ASN A 41 -9.67 0.64 -9.24
CA ASN A 41 -9.91 1.35 -10.49
C ASN A 41 -10.24 0.37 -11.63
N GLU A 42 -11.52 0.03 -11.78
CA GLU A 42 -11.97 -0.97 -12.76
C GLU A 42 -11.67 -0.57 -14.21
N LYS A 43 -11.83 0.72 -14.56
CA LYS A 43 -11.57 1.22 -15.92
C LYS A 43 -10.09 1.15 -16.25
N ALA A 44 -9.23 1.64 -15.36
CA ALA A 44 -7.79 1.57 -15.55
C ALA A 44 -7.29 0.11 -15.54
N PHE A 45 -7.87 -0.77 -14.71
CA PHE A 45 -7.55 -2.19 -14.69
C PHE A 45 -7.92 -2.87 -16.02
N ALA A 46 -9.09 -2.57 -16.59
CA ALA A 46 -9.50 -3.09 -17.89
C ALA A 46 -8.58 -2.60 -19.01
N ALA A 47 -8.17 -1.33 -18.97
CA ALA A 47 -7.24 -0.73 -19.92
C ALA A 47 -5.76 -1.10 -19.69
N ASN A 48 -5.43 -1.74 -18.56
CA ASN A 48 -4.07 -2.03 -18.12
C ASN A 48 -3.18 -0.77 -18.05
N THR A 49 -3.75 0.34 -17.58
CA THR A 49 -3.06 1.63 -17.37
C THR A 49 -3.00 1.95 -15.88
N ARG A 50 -2.13 2.87 -15.49
CA ARG A 50 -2.06 3.33 -14.11
C ARG A 50 -3.38 3.99 -13.68
N PHE A 51 -3.88 4.89 -14.52
CA PHE A 51 -5.18 5.58 -14.38
C PHE A 51 -5.72 5.93 -15.78
N VAL A 52 -6.97 6.37 -15.87
CA VAL A 52 -7.60 6.78 -17.12
C VAL A 52 -7.57 8.31 -17.27
N GLU A 53 -8.12 9.04 -16.30
CA GLU A 53 -8.22 10.51 -16.34
C GLU A 53 -7.27 11.14 -15.32
N GLN A 54 -7.23 10.63 -14.08
CA GLN A 54 -6.28 11.07 -13.07
C GLN A 54 -5.95 9.96 -12.06
N ASP A 55 -4.84 10.11 -11.34
CA ASP A 55 -4.40 9.12 -10.38
C ASP A 55 -5.41 8.97 -9.22
N LEU A 56 -6.09 7.80 -9.15
CA LEU A 56 -7.05 7.48 -8.09
C LEU A 56 -6.43 7.65 -6.70
N ASN A 57 -5.15 7.25 -6.53
CA ASN A 57 -4.42 7.39 -5.26
C ASN A 57 -3.94 8.83 -4.98
N ARG A 58 -4.47 9.82 -5.72
CA ARG A 58 -4.33 11.27 -5.50
C ARG A 58 -5.67 11.99 -5.59
N SER A 59 -6.78 11.23 -5.69
CA SER A 59 -8.13 11.77 -5.89
C SER A 59 -8.98 11.76 -4.61
N ALA A 60 -8.55 11.04 -3.57
CA ALA A 60 -9.27 11.00 -2.29
C ALA A 60 -9.15 12.35 -1.54
N PRO A 61 -10.23 12.81 -0.85
CA PRO A 61 -11.45 12.10 -0.50
C PRO A 61 -12.46 11.91 -1.64
N GLY A 62 -12.25 12.54 -2.79
CA GLY A 62 -13.13 12.44 -3.93
C GLY A 62 -14.38 13.33 -3.85
N ASP A 63 -15.17 13.27 -4.91
CA ASP A 63 -16.48 13.92 -5.03
C ASP A 63 -17.39 13.04 -5.88
N ILE A 64 -18.48 12.56 -5.31
CA ILE A 64 -19.45 11.68 -5.98
C ILE A 64 -20.10 12.33 -7.21
N ASN A 65 -20.12 13.66 -7.28
CA ASN A 65 -20.67 14.43 -8.39
C ASN A 65 -19.62 14.87 -9.42
N SER A 66 -18.36 14.50 -9.25
CA SER A 66 -17.27 14.87 -10.16
C SER A 66 -17.51 14.34 -11.57
N PRO A 67 -17.21 15.07 -12.65
CA PRO A 67 -17.17 14.54 -14.00
C PRO A 67 -16.06 13.49 -14.20
N LEU A 68 -14.97 13.55 -13.40
CA LEU A 68 -13.84 12.65 -13.49
C LEU A 68 -14.12 11.33 -12.78
N ASP A 69 -13.90 10.22 -13.48
CA ASP A 69 -14.22 8.88 -12.96
C ASP A 69 -13.44 8.53 -11.68
N GLU A 70 -12.13 8.77 -11.65
CA GLU A 70 -11.30 8.44 -10.48
C GLU A 70 -11.66 9.28 -9.25
N VAL A 71 -12.13 10.52 -9.45
CA VAL A 71 -12.60 11.37 -8.33
C VAL A 71 -13.90 10.84 -7.73
N ARG A 72 -14.86 10.43 -8.59
CA ARG A 72 -16.08 9.76 -8.13
C ARG A 72 -15.75 8.43 -7.45
N ARG A 73 -14.88 7.64 -8.08
CA ARG A 73 -14.49 6.33 -7.56
C ARG A 73 -13.82 6.41 -6.18
N ALA A 74 -13.00 7.42 -5.93
CA ALA A 74 -12.42 7.65 -4.61
C ALA A 74 -13.52 7.85 -3.55
N ALA A 75 -14.53 8.69 -3.82
CA ALA A 75 -15.66 8.90 -2.92
C ALA A 75 -16.48 7.63 -2.69
N GLU A 76 -16.75 6.84 -3.75
CA GLU A 76 -17.44 5.54 -3.65
C GLU A 76 -16.68 4.54 -2.77
N LEU A 77 -15.36 4.43 -2.96
CA LEU A 77 -14.52 3.51 -2.19
C LEU A 77 -14.47 3.89 -0.70
N ILE A 78 -14.39 5.19 -0.40
CA ILE A 78 -14.42 5.70 0.97
C ILE A 78 -15.78 5.40 1.63
N GLU A 79 -16.88 5.63 0.92
CA GLU A 79 -18.22 5.31 1.44
C GLU A 79 -18.39 3.80 1.66
N TYR A 80 -17.90 2.98 0.72
CA TYR A 80 -17.94 1.53 0.86
C TYR A 80 -17.08 1.03 2.02
N GLY A 81 -15.94 1.66 2.27
CA GLY A 81 -15.02 1.36 3.37
C GLY A 81 -15.66 1.45 4.77
N LYS A 82 -16.72 2.24 4.94
CA LYS A 82 -17.49 2.35 6.20
C LYS A 82 -18.10 1.03 6.69
N ASN A 83 -18.28 0.07 5.80
CA ASN A 83 -18.87 -1.23 6.14
C ASN A 83 -17.86 -2.23 6.74
N PHE A 84 -16.60 -1.82 6.90
CA PHE A 84 -15.49 -2.66 7.34
C PHE A 84 -14.82 -2.08 8.59
N ASP A 85 -14.04 -2.90 9.27
CA ASP A 85 -13.29 -2.49 10.46
C ASP A 85 -11.87 -2.02 10.10
N VAL A 86 -11.33 -2.50 8.98
CA VAL A 86 -10.01 -2.12 8.45
C VAL A 86 -9.98 -2.23 6.94
N VAL A 87 -9.11 -1.43 6.30
CA VAL A 87 -8.85 -1.44 4.86
C VAL A 87 -7.36 -1.68 4.60
N ILE A 88 -7.05 -2.57 3.65
CA ILE A 88 -5.71 -2.80 3.12
C ILE A 88 -5.73 -2.53 1.62
N ASP A 89 -4.97 -1.55 1.17
CA ASP A 89 -4.81 -1.26 -0.26
C ASP A 89 -3.56 -1.98 -0.80
N LEU A 90 -3.72 -2.76 -1.86
CA LEU A 90 -2.66 -3.60 -2.43
C LEU A 90 -2.05 -2.92 -3.65
N HIS A 91 -0.80 -2.50 -3.53
CA HIS A 91 -0.02 -1.80 -4.54
C HIS A 91 1.16 -2.61 -5.07
N GLY A 92 1.73 -2.14 -6.18
CA GLY A 92 2.92 -2.74 -6.78
C GLY A 92 3.87 -1.73 -7.40
N THR A 93 5.18 -1.90 -7.11
CA THR A 93 6.27 -1.08 -7.66
C THR A 93 6.90 -1.71 -8.89
N LYS A 94 7.67 -0.93 -9.67
CA LYS A 94 8.53 -1.45 -10.74
C LYS A 94 9.85 -1.98 -10.18
N THR A 95 10.32 -1.40 -9.08
CA THR A 95 11.60 -1.70 -8.46
C THR A 95 11.46 -2.78 -7.38
N ASP A 96 12.58 -3.43 -7.04
CA ASP A 96 12.61 -4.49 -6.03
C ASP A 96 12.67 -3.92 -4.60
N SER A 97 11.52 -3.44 -4.11
CA SER A 97 11.35 -3.01 -2.72
C SER A 97 11.06 -4.17 -1.75
N GLY A 98 10.85 -5.39 -2.28
CA GLY A 98 10.25 -6.48 -1.51
C GLY A 98 8.78 -6.23 -1.22
N ILE A 99 8.30 -6.67 -0.05
CA ILE A 99 6.97 -6.30 0.44
C ILE A 99 7.09 -5.45 1.70
N VAL A 100 6.36 -4.34 1.74
CA VAL A 100 6.40 -3.37 2.84
C VAL A 100 5.00 -2.87 3.18
N THR A 101 4.80 -2.41 4.42
CA THR A 101 3.60 -1.66 4.80
C THR A 101 3.87 -0.17 4.60
N ILE A 102 2.98 0.54 3.92
CA ILE A 102 2.93 2.00 3.93
C ILE A 102 1.82 2.45 4.86
N ILE A 103 2.14 3.44 5.71
CA ILE A 103 1.23 4.08 6.65
C ILE A 103 1.06 5.54 6.20
N PRO A 104 0.04 5.85 5.36
CA PRO A 104 -0.13 7.18 4.79
C PRO A 104 -0.70 8.19 5.79
N TYR A 105 -1.28 7.71 6.90
CA TYR A 105 -1.73 8.54 8.01
C TYR A 105 -1.40 7.86 9.34
N PRO A 106 -0.40 8.36 10.11
CA PRO A 106 0.15 7.66 11.27
C PRO A 106 -0.67 7.89 12.55
N THR A 107 -1.95 7.46 12.55
CA THR A 107 -2.74 7.34 13.77
C THR A 107 -2.28 6.14 14.59
N GLU A 108 -2.61 6.11 15.88
CA GLU A 108 -2.32 4.94 16.72
C GLU A 108 -2.96 3.66 16.17
N GLU A 109 -4.19 3.76 15.61
CA GLU A 109 -4.86 2.64 15.00
C GLU A 109 -4.12 2.11 13.79
N ASN A 110 -3.66 2.99 12.90
CA ASN A 110 -2.91 2.60 11.70
C ASN A 110 -1.55 2.01 12.04
N ILE A 111 -0.86 2.54 13.05
CA ILE A 111 0.39 1.95 13.56
C ILE A 111 0.12 0.56 14.16
N ARG A 112 -0.94 0.39 14.97
CA ARG A 112 -1.32 -0.93 15.49
C ARG A 112 -1.69 -1.91 14.38
N LEU A 113 -2.40 -1.43 13.35
CA LEU A 113 -2.76 -2.24 12.19
C LEU A 113 -1.50 -2.71 11.45
N ALA A 114 -0.56 -1.82 11.17
CA ALA A 114 0.71 -2.14 10.54
C ALA A 114 1.52 -3.18 11.35
N LYS A 115 1.65 -3.00 12.65
CA LYS A 115 2.28 -3.99 13.54
C LYS A 115 1.57 -5.35 13.48
N SER A 116 0.23 -5.36 13.40
CA SER A 116 -0.56 -6.59 13.32
C SER A 116 -0.47 -7.29 11.97
N ALA A 117 -0.03 -6.60 10.92
CA ALA A 117 0.19 -7.18 9.59
C ALA A 117 1.43 -8.09 9.53
N GLY A 118 2.37 -7.92 10.47
CA GLY A 118 3.53 -8.80 10.62
C GLY A 118 4.58 -8.66 9.53
N LEU A 119 4.57 -7.56 8.77
CA LEU A 119 5.64 -7.25 7.82
C LEU A 119 6.82 -6.63 8.55
N SER A 120 8.05 -7.00 8.16
CA SER A 120 9.28 -6.54 8.81
C SER A 120 9.56 -5.06 8.57
N ARG A 121 9.07 -4.48 7.47
CA ARG A 121 9.32 -3.09 7.07
C ARG A 121 8.03 -2.29 7.00
N ASN A 122 7.99 -1.19 7.75
CA ASN A 122 6.85 -0.29 7.84
C ASN A 122 7.31 1.13 7.56
N VAL A 123 6.67 1.80 6.61
CA VAL A 123 7.04 3.13 6.13
C VAL A 123 5.93 4.12 6.44
N VAL A 124 6.18 5.05 7.33
CA VAL A 124 5.32 6.21 7.55
C VAL A 124 5.57 7.20 6.41
N TRP A 125 4.55 7.38 5.57
CA TRP A 125 4.65 8.27 4.43
C TRP A 125 3.47 9.25 4.40
N TYR A 126 3.57 10.25 5.25
CA TYR A 126 2.53 11.23 5.47
C TYR A 126 2.97 12.63 5.09
N SER A 127 2.06 13.42 4.55
CA SER A 127 2.24 14.84 4.26
C SER A 127 0.96 15.61 4.60
N GLU A 128 1.08 16.78 5.22
CA GLU A 128 -0.06 17.67 5.48
C GLU A 128 -0.82 18.05 4.18
N LYS A 129 -0.11 18.15 3.07
CA LYS A 129 -0.71 18.46 1.75
C LYS A 129 -1.64 17.34 1.28
N SER A 130 -1.39 16.07 1.65
CA SER A 130 -2.23 14.95 1.26
C SER A 130 -3.59 14.91 1.97
N LYS A 131 -3.82 15.78 2.97
CA LYS A 131 -5.14 15.96 3.60
C LYS A 131 -6.19 16.55 2.64
N ILE A 132 -5.78 17.32 1.65
CA ILE A 132 -6.69 17.94 0.68
C ILE A 132 -6.99 16.98 -0.46
N ALA A 133 -5.95 16.37 -1.01
CA ALA A 133 -6.04 15.32 -2.02
C ALA A 133 -4.82 14.41 -1.87
N GLY A 134 -5.06 13.11 -1.65
CA GLY A 134 -3.96 12.21 -1.30
C GLY A 134 -4.27 10.74 -1.51
N PRO A 135 -3.44 9.88 -0.91
CA PRO A 135 -3.62 8.44 -0.98
C PRO A 135 -5.01 8.01 -0.48
N LEU A 136 -5.59 7.03 -1.15
CA LEU A 136 -6.92 6.51 -0.80
C LEU A 136 -6.97 6.03 0.66
N ALA A 137 -5.98 5.27 1.08
CA ALA A 137 -5.91 4.74 2.44
C ALA A 137 -5.84 5.84 3.53
N GLN A 138 -5.30 7.03 3.22
CA GLN A 138 -5.27 8.15 4.17
C GLN A 138 -6.67 8.68 4.50
N HIS A 139 -7.59 8.59 3.56
CA HIS A 139 -8.94 9.16 3.66
C HIS A 139 -10.01 8.14 4.04
N MET A 140 -9.60 6.88 4.28
CA MET A 140 -10.54 5.86 4.74
C MET A 140 -11.12 6.22 6.12
N PRO A 141 -12.42 5.97 6.34
CA PRO A 141 -13.10 6.29 7.60
C PRO A 141 -12.77 5.31 8.73
N VAL A 142 -12.02 4.28 8.43
CA VAL A 142 -11.55 3.22 9.34
C VAL A 142 -10.03 3.07 9.20
N PRO A 143 -9.35 2.41 10.15
CA PRO A 143 -7.91 2.18 10.04
C PRO A 143 -7.54 1.55 8.70
N ALA A 144 -6.56 2.17 8.01
CA ALA A 144 -6.15 1.76 6.68
C ALA A 144 -4.63 1.90 6.49
N ILE A 145 -4.07 0.92 5.79
CA ILE A 145 -2.66 0.87 5.38
C ILE A 145 -2.56 0.36 3.94
N GLU A 146 -1.39 0.51 3.34
CA GLU A 146 -1.10 -0.02 2.03
C GLU A 146 -0.06 -1.15 2.15
N PHE A 147 -0.19 -2.21 1.36
CA PHE A 147 0.89 -3.17 1.11
C PHE A 147 1.48 -2.85 -0.25
N GLU A 148 2.75 -2.49 -0.25
CA GLU A 148 3.52 -2.19 -1.46
C GLU A 148 4.48 -3.33 -1.73
N CYS A 149 4.45 -3.91 -2.94
CA CYS A 149 5.29 -5.05 -3.30
C CYS A 149 5.88 -4.89 -4.70
N GLY A 150 7.16 -5.19 -4.82
CA GLY A 150 7.84 -5.13 -6.13
C GLY A 150 8.93 -6.19 -6.32
N PRO A 151 9.39 -6.32 -7.57
CA PRO A 151 8.86 -5.69 -8.78
C PRO A 151 7.56 -6.37 -9.25
N LYS A 152 6.56 -5.56 -9.60
CA LYS A 152 5.25 -6.05 -10.06
C LYS A 152 5.37 -6.92 -11.31
N ASP A 153 4.33 -7.72 -11.58
CA ASP A 153 4.25 -8.67 -12.69
C ASP A 153 5.32 -9.78 -12.63
N THR A 154 5.88 -10.03 -11.44
CA THR A 154 6.80 -11.12 -11.20
C THR A 154 6.19 -12.20 -10.29
N LYS A 155 6.68 -13.44 -10.45
CA LYS A 155 6.30 -14.52 -9.52
C LYS A 155 6.66 -14.18 -8.07
N ARG A 156 7.79 -13.51 -7.85
CA ARG A 156 8.23 -13.11 -6.51
C ARG A 156 7.27 -12.15 -5.86
N ALA A 157 6.83 -11.09 -6.56
CA ALA A 157 5.87 -10.12 -6.01
C ALA A 157 4.52 -10.80 -5.72
N PHE A 158 4.06 -11.67 -6.61
CA PHE A 158 2.86 -12.47 -6.36
C PHE A 158 3.01 -13.31 -5.11
N ASP A 159 4.09 -14.11 -4.97
CA ASP A 159 4.31 -15.01 -3.83
C ASP A 159 4.40 -14.24 -2.50
N LEU A 160 5.13 -13.11 -2.46
CA LEU A 160 5.26 -12.27 -1.27
C LEU A 160 3.90 -11.68 -0.85
N THR A 161 3.16 -11.11 -1.81
CA THR A 161 1.83 -10.54 -1.55
C THR A 161 0.85 -11.63 -1.10
N TYR A 162 0.86 -12.78 -1.76
CA TYR A 162 0.01 -13.92 -1.39
C TYR A 162 0.26 -14.39 0.04
N VAL A 163 1.52 -14.58 0.41
CA VAL A 163 1.88 -15.02 1.77
C VAL A 163 1.47 -13.98 2.82
N ALA A 164 1.72 -12.70 2.56
CA ALA A 164 1.39 -11.62 3.48
C ALA A 164 -0.13 -11.50 3.69
N VAL A 165 -0.90 -11.43 2.60
CA VAL A 165 -2.36 -11.31 2.66
C VAL A 165 -2.99 -12.54 3.30
N ARG A 166 -2.54 -13.75 2.93
CA ARG A 166 -3.02 -15.01 3.51
C ARG A 166 -2.79 -15.05 5.02
N ARG A 167 -1.57 -14.77 5.48
CA ARG A 167 -1.22 -14.73 6.90
C ARG A 167 -2.07 -13.72 7.66
N PHE A 168 -2.31 -12.55 7.08
CA PHE A 168 -3.14 -11.51 7.68
C PHE A 168 -4.60 -11.96 7.83
N ILE A 169 -5.19 -12.57 6.81
CA ILE A 169 -6.56 -13.12 6.84
C ILE A 169 -6.67 -14.24 7.90
N GLU A 170 -5.75 -15.20 7.92
CA GLU A 170 -5.76 -16.32 8.87
C GLU A 170 -5.55 -15.85 10.32
N ALA A 171 -4.67 -14.90 10.53
CA ALA A 171 -4.44 -14.29 11.85
C ALA A 171 -5.68 -13.53 12.34
N ASN A 172 -6.37 -12.81 11.46
CA ASN A 172 -7.63 -12.14 11.77
C ASN A 172 -8.70 -13.11 12.26
N GLN A 173 -8.82 -14.29 11.66
CA GLN A 173 -9.77 -15.32 12.10
C GLN A 173 -9.47 -15.79 13.53
N SER A 174 -8.20 -15.94 13.88
CA SER A 174 -7.80 -16.36 15.24
C SER A 174 -7.85 -15.24 16.28
N GLY A 175 -8.13 -14.00 15.89
CA GLY A 175 -8.11 -12.82 16.75
C GLY A 175 -6.69 -12.41 17.20
N ARG A 176 -5.66 -12.95 16.55
CA ARG A 176 -4.25 -12.66 16.83
C ARG A 176 -3.66 -11.86 15.67
N GLY A 177 -2.69 -10.98 15.95
CA GLY A 177 -1.86 -10.38 14.91
C GLY A 177 -0.92 -11.42 14.29
N VAL A 178 -0.44 -11.15 13.07
CA VAL A 178 0.64 -11.94 12.46
C VAL A 178 1.91 -11.72 13.28
N ARG A 179 2.57 -12.80 13.70
CA ARG A 179 3.92 -12.67 14.28
C ARG A 179 4.91 -12.45 13.13
N SER A 180 5.72 -11.42 13.25
CA SER A 180 6.86 -11.26 12.37
C SER A 180 7.95 -12.25 12.80
N ASP A 181 8.52 -12.97 11.83
CA ASP A 181 9.68 -13.82 12.07
C ASP A 181 10.99 -13.01 12.06
N GLU A 182 10.93 -11.72 11.68
CA GLU A 182 12.02 -10.78 11.59
C GLU A 182 11.82 -9.61 12.55
N ASN A 183 12.89 -8.85 12.81
CA ASN A 183 12.79 -7.58 13.53
C ASN A 183 11.91 -6.62 12.75
N VAL A 184 10.87 -6.10 13.40
CA VAL A 184 9.96 -5.12 12.82
C VAL A 184 10.63 -3.74 12.89
N GLU A 185 10.82 -3.14 11.74
CA GLU A 185 11.46 -1.83 11.59
C GLU A 185 10.45 -0.79 11.09
N PHE A 186 10.58 0.42 11.59
CA PHE A 186 9.80 1.56 11.16
C PHE A 186 10.71 2.62 10.55
N TYR A 187 10.25 3.19 9.44
CA TYR A 187 10.92 4.25 8.72
C TYR A 187 9.93 5.39 8.48
N LYS A 188 10.45 6.61 8.36
CA LYS A 188 9.64 7.79 8.02
C LYS A 188 10.23 8.50 6.83
N VAL A 189 9.42 8.71 5.81
CA VAL A 189 9.80 9.52 4.65
C VAL A 189 9.85 10.98 5.05
N TYR A 190 10.97 11.65 4.76
CA TYR A 190 11.14 13.09 5.06
C TYR A 190 11.56 13.93 3.84
N GLY A 191 11.98 13.30 2.75
CA GLY A 191 12.46 14.03 1.59
C GLY A 191 12.60 13.20 0.33
N LYS A 192 13.18 13.82 -0.70
CA LYS A 192 13.46 13.21 -1.99
C LYS A 192 14.90 13.48 -2.39
N LEU A 193 15.53 12.53 -3.06
CA LEU A 193 16.75 12.74 -3.81
C LEU A 193 16.35 12.86 -5.28
N TYR A 194 16.65 14.01 -5.88
CA TYR A 194 16.39 14.25 -7.30
C TYR A 194 17.64 13.94 -8.12
N GLY A 195 17.45 13.53 -9.35
CA GLY A 195 18.52 13.23 -10.28
C GLY A 195 18.21 12.12 -11.25
N GLU A 196 19.25 11.62 -11.87
CA GLU A 196 19.19 10.46 -12.77
C GLU A 196 19.23 9.15 -11.97
N HIS A 197 18.90 8.05 -12.64
CA HIS A 197 18.94 6.70 -12.12
C HIS A 197 20.30 6.37 -11.46
N ASP A 198 20.29 5.93 -10.20
CA ASP A 198 21.47 5.46 -9.46
C ASP A 198 21.33 3.96 -9.13
N PRO A 199 21.99 3.08 -9.91
CA PRO A 199 21.89 1.63 -9.70
C PRO A 199 22.58 1.14 -8.42
N ALA A 200 23.36 1.99 -7.74
CA ALA A 200 24.02 1.64 -6.49
C ALA A 200 23.08 1.73 -5.28
N LEU A 201 22.00 2.52 -5.37
CA LEU A 201 21.05 2.63 -4.27
C LEU A 201 20.19 1.37 -4.14
N ARG A 202 19.99 0.97 -2.90
CA ARG A 202 19.12 -0.16 -2.53
C ARG A 202 18.17 0.29 -1.44
N ASP A 203 16.89 -0.04 -1.60
CA ASP A 203 15.87 0.28 -0.61
C ASP A 203 16.23 -0.35 0.75
N PHE A 204 16.04 0.43 1.82
CA PHE A 204 16.30 0.06 3.21
C PHE A 204 17.76 -0.22 3.57
N VAL A 205 18.72 0.06 2.70
CA VAL A 205 20.16 0.00 3.00
C VAL A 205 20.67 1.41 3.24
N LEU A 206 21.30 1.65 4.38
CA LEU A 206 21.84 2.97 4.72
C LEU A 206 22.77 3.46 3.61
N ALA A 207 22.51 4.62 3.08
CA ALA A 207 23.28 5.29 2.05
C ALA A 207 23.74 6.67 2.53
N GLU A 208 24.87 7.12 1.98
CA GLU A 208 25.39 8.47 2.21
C GLU A 208 25.55 9.19 0.87
N ARG A 209 25.05 10.43 0.79
CA ARG A 209 25.21 11.30 -0.37
C ARG A 209 25.37 12.75 0.10
N SER A 210 26.41 13.41 -0.38
CA SER A 210 26.67 14.84 -0.06
C SER A 210 26.73 15.14 1.45
N GLY A 211 27.25 14.20 2.25
CA GLY A 211 27.36 14.34 3.71
C GLY A 211 26.06 14.09 4.48
N GLU A 212 25.01 13.62 3.82
CA GLU A 212 23.75 13.21 4.45
C GLU A 212 23.59 11.71 4.39
N SER A 213 23.26 11.08 5.53
CA SER A 213 22.93 9.65 5.63
C SER A 213 21.43 9.46 5.68
N PHE A 214 20.92 8.53 4.89
CA PHE A 214 19.49 8.21 4.80
C PHE A 214 19.25 6.77 4.34
N TYR A 215 18.04 6.27 4.53
CA TYR A 215 17.59 5.02 3.95
C TYR A 215 16.78 5.31 2.68
N PRO A 216 17.21 4.82 1.50
CA PRO A 216 16.43 4.95 0.26
C PRO A 216 15.13 4.17 0.31
N PHE A 217 14.10 4.68 -0.38
CA PHE A 217 12.83 4.00 -0.62
C PHE A 217 12.33 4.30 -2.02
N LEU A 218 11.77 3.31 -2.69
CA LEU A 218 11.33 3.37 -4.09
C LEU A 218 12.45 3.91 -4.99
N SER A 219 13.65 3.33 -4.82
CA SER A 219 14.83 3.71 -5.58
C SER A 219 14.60 3.48 -7.06
N ASN A 220 14.75 4.54 -7.86
CA ASN A 220 14.59 4.51 -9.31
C ASN A 220 13.17 4.18 -9.83
N GLU A 221 12.14 4.32 -9.01
CA GLU A 221 10.74 4.06 -9.38
C GLU A 221 10.20 5.15 -10.33
N TYR A 222 10.57 6.40 -10.12
CA TYR A 222 10.03 7.55 -10.82
C TYR A 222 11.10 8.32 -11.60
N SER A 223 10.74 8.82 -12.78
CA SER A 223 11.61 9.68 -13.56
C SER A 223 11.93 10.99 -12.80
N GLY A 224 13.21 11.37 -12.76
CA GLY A 224 13.68 12.57 -12.08
C GLY A 224 13.75 12.48 -10.54
N ILE A 225 13.32 11.37 -9.95
CA ILE A 225 13.45 11.09 -8.52
C ILE A 225 14.27 9.83 -8.36
N VAL A 226 15.46 9.93 -7.80
CA VAL A 226 16.35 8.79 -7.55
C VAL A 226 15.77 7.91 -6.46
N CYS A 227 15.30 8.50 -5.35
CA CYS A 227 14.61 7.79 -4.27
C CYS A 227 13.87 8.77 -3.36
N TYR A 228 12.98 8.25 -2.53
CA TYR A 228 12.56 8.93 -1.31
C TYR A 228 13.58 8.68 -0.20
N LYS A 229 13.86 9.71 0.60
CA LYS A 229 14.77 9.61 1.74
C LYS A 229 13.98 9.32 3.00
N MET A 230 14.42 8.32 3.74
CA MET A 230 13.83 7.93 5.01
C MET A 230 14.84 8.02 6.14
N GLU A 231 14.33 8.25 7.33
CA GLU A 231 15.00 7.99 8.62
C GLU A 231 14.38 6.76 9.28
N LYS A 232 15.20 5.98 10.01
CA LYS A 232 14.68 4.90 10.85
C LYS A 232 14.15 5.51 12.15
N ILE A 233 12.96 5.12 12.56
CA ILE A 233 12.30 5.63 13.75
C ILE A 233 12.03 4.49 14.75
N GLU A 234 11.90 4.85 16.04
CA GLU A 234 11.42 3.93 17.06
C GLU A 234 9.93 3.62 16.87
N SER A 235 9.52 2.40 17.16
CA SER A 235 8.17 1.89 16.92
C SER A 235 7.28 1.95 18.17
#